data_ee8feed971e1ec1000f982750c7a5c97
#
_entry.id   ee8feed971e1ec1000f982750c7a5c97
#
_cell.length_a   1.000
_cell.length_b   1.000
_cell.length_c   1.000
_cell.angle_alpha   90.00
_cell.angle_beta   90.00
_cell.angle_gamma   90.00
#
_symmetry.space_group_name_H-M   'P 1'
#
loop_
_entity.id
_entity.type
_entity.pdbx_description
1 polymer ?
#
loop_
_entity_poly.entity_id
_entity_poly.type
_entity_poly.pdbx_seq_one_letter_code
_entity_poly.pdbx_strand_id
1 'polypeptide(L)'
;MPELATTGAAANPIAKVLVIDDSAVARGLMTRWVDEDPDLALVGAAVDGEQGLKKAEELKPDLIVLDVEMPKMDGLAALPLLLKAVPGCKVVMASTLTRRGGEVTIRALSMGAADYAPKPQAGRLAGAEEFRRDLLSKLKALAPRPIPPVPSARDIPAAPAPAIRTITPAPAAPGAPVRKAFAPAAQPPASRGAVARHTVRPEIIAIGSSTGGPQALRDVVAAFGTDIRVPIVVAQHMPALFTKILAEHLSKASSLRCKEAEDGERLVAGSLYIAPGDFHLTVRKDAAGFYAVLDQTPPINFCRPAVDPLFQSVTLNGGPVAFNENIR
;
A
#
# COMPACT_ATOMS: atom_id res chain seq x y z
N MET A 1 -0.75 -22.80 -44.89
CA MET A 1 -0.44 -23.02 -43.49
C MET A 1 0.08 -21.72 -42.93
N PRO A 2 -0.72 -20.88 -42.21
CA PRO A 2 -0.20 -19.68 -41.56
C PRO A 2 0.42 -20.09 -40.21
N GLU A 3 1.65 -19.68 -40.06
CA GLU A 3 2.52 -19.81 -38.91
C GLU A 3 1.95 -19.01 -37.73
N LEU A 4 1.56 -19.71 -36.66
CA LEU A 4 1.14 -19.10 -35.42
C LEU A 4 2.34 -18.41 -34.77
N ALA A 5 2.42 -17.10 -34.88
CA ALA A 5 3.34 -16.29 -34.09
C ALA A 5 2.98 -16.44 -32.59
N THR A 6 3.72 -17.24 -31.87
CA THR A 6 3.74 -17.28 -30.40
C THR A 6 4.25 -15.92 -29.92
N THR A 7 3.34 -15.06 -29.49
CA THR A 7 3.66 -13.89 -28.66
C THR A 7 4.27 -14.41 -27.36
N GLY A 8 5.61 -14.41 -27.31
CA GLY A 8 6.36 -14.69 -26.10
C GLY A 8 5.99 -13.66 -25.05
N ALA A 9 5.24 -14.06 -24.02
CA ALA A 9 5.13 -13.30 -22.80
C ALA A 9 6.57 -13.06 -22.31
N ALA A 10 6.99 -11.79 -22.21
CA ALA A 10 8.28 -11.44 -21.65
C ALA A 10 8.34 -12.07 -20.25
N ALA A 11 9.26 -13.03 -20.07
CA ALA A 11 9.47 -13.65 -18.77
C ALA A 11 9.79 -12.53 -17.78
N ASN A 12 9.04 -12.46 -16.68
CA ASN A 12 9.35 -11.54 -15.60
C ASN A 12 10.82 -11.77 -15.17
N PRO A 13 11.63 -10.73 -15.01
CA PRO A 13 12.99 -10.91 -14.52
C PRO A 13 12.93 -11.58 -13.15
N ILE A 14 13.66 -12.69 -12.99
CA ILE A 14 13.77 -13.43 -11.74
C ILE A 14 14.54 -12.54 -10.75
N ALA A 15 13.90 -12.17 -9.62
CA ALA A 15 14.49 -11.30 -8.62
C ALA A 15 15.56 -12.03 -7.80
N LYS A 16 16.76 -11.46 -7.69
CA LYS A 16 17.89 -12.01 -6.94
C LYS A 16 17.73 -11.75 -5.45
N VAL A 17 17.72 -12.79 -4.65
CA VAL A 17 17.53 -12.71 -3.19
C VAL A 17 18.80 -13.13 -2.45
N LEU A 18 19.26 -12.31 -1.51
CA LEU A 18 20.29 -12.62 -0.51
C LEU A 18 19.64 -12.81 0.86
N VAL A 19 19.95 -13.89 1.58
CA VAL A 19 19.43 -14.14 2.94
C VAL A 19 20.56 -13.98 3.96
N ILE A 20 20.35 -13.13 4.97
CA ILE A 20 21.31 -12.83 6.03
C ILE A 20 20.64 -13.11 7.37
N ASP A 21 21.07 -14.16 8.06
CA ASP A 21 20.46 -14.65 9.31
C ASP A 21 21.48 -15.54 10.05
N ASP A 22 21.70 -15.37 11.33
CA ASP A 22 22.68 -16.14 12.10
C ASP A 22 22.19 -17.55 12.43
N SER A 23 20.88 -17.73 12.57
CA SER A 23 20.25 -19.04 12.82
C SER A 23 20.37 -19.95 11.62
N ALA A 24 21.13 -21.03 11.75
CA ALA A 24 21.26 -22.03 10.67
C ALA A 24 19.90 -22.63 10.23
N VAL A 25 18.97 -22.77 11.19
CA VAL A 25 17.64 -23.31 10.91
C VAL A 25 16.78 -22.29 10.16
N ALA A 26 16.67 -21.06 10.64
CA ALA A 26 15.88 -20.02 9.99
C ALA A 26 16.45 -19.71 8.60
N ARG A 27 17.76 -19.55 8.49
CA ARG A 27 18.45 -19.32 7.23
C ARG A 27 18.21 -20.49 6.25
N GLY A 28 18.34 -21.74 6.69
CA GLY A 28 18.10 -22.93 5.85
C GLY A 28 16.66 -23.02 5.36
N LEU A 29 15.67 -22.66 6.18
CA LEU A 29 14.26 -22.61 5.76
C LEU A 29 14.02 -21.49 4.73
N MET A 30 14.47 -20.28 5.01
CA MET A 30 14.27 -19.14 4.11
C MET A 30 14.97 -19.34 2.75
N THR A 31 16.21 -19.82 2.75
CA THR A 31 16.93 -20.13 1.51
C THR A 31 16.23 -21.18 0.68
N ARG A 32 15.73 -22.25 1.31
CA ARG A 32 14.97 -23.29 0.64
C ARG A 32 13.68 -22.75 0.04
N TRP A 33 12.90 -21.93 0.78
CA TRP A 33 11.64 -21.39 0.29
C TRP A 33 11.84 -20.42 -0.88
N VAL A 34 12.92 -19.64 -0.87
CA VAL A 34 13.30 -18.75 -1.97
C VAL A 34 13.70 -19.56 -3.20
N ASP A 35 14.49 -20.64 -3.02
CA ASP A 35 14.96 -21.49 -4.11
C ASP A 35 13.83 -22.32 -4.77
N GLU A 36 12.78 -22.65 -4.00
CA GLU A 36 11.58 -23.34 -4.49
C GLU A 36 10.59 -22.43 -5.23
N ASP A 37 10.72 -21.09 -5.12
CA ASP A 37 9.78 -20.13 -5.75
C ASP A 37 10.24 -19.76 -7.17
N PRO A 38 9.41 -19.96 -8.22
CA PRO A 38 9.82 -19.74 -9.61
C PRO A 38 10.08 -18.27 -9.98
N ASP A 39 9.62 -17.31 -9.18
CA ASP A 39 9.77 -15.87 -9.42
C ASP A 39 11.01 -15.28 -8.74
N LEU A 40 11.71 -16.09 -7.90
CA LEU A 40 12.84 -15.66 -7.09
C LEU A 40 14.08 -16.51 -7.39
N ALA A 41 15.27 -15.91 -7.29
CA ALA A 41 16.54 -16.61 -7.42
C ALA A 41 17.39 -16.38 -6.17
N LEU A 42 17.68 -17.43 -5.41
CA LEU A 42 18.63 -17.37 -4.32
C LEU A 42 20.05 -17.15 -4.86
N VAL A 43 20.66 -15.99 -4.59
CA VAL A 43 22.03 -15.70 -5.03
C VAL A 43 23.05 -15.91 -3.93
N GLY A 44 22.65 -16.01 -2.67
CA GLY A 44 23.57 -16.29 -1.58
C GLY A 44 22.91 -16.26 -0.20
N ALA A 45 23.70 -16.68 0.81
CA ALA A 45 23.31 -16.57 2.21
C ALA A 45 24.53 -16.18 3.08
N ALA A 46 24.29 -15.45 4.18
CA ALA A 46 25.31 -15.01 5.12
C ALA A 46 24.85 -15.24 6.57
N VAL A 47 25.77 -15.28 7.51
CA VAL A 47 25.51 -15.59 8.93
C VAL A 47 25.60 -14.37 9.84
N ASP A 48 26.07 -13.23 9.33
CA ASP A 48 26.18 -11.97 10.04
C ASP A 48 26.17 -10.80 9.05
N GLY A 49 26.04 -9.58 9.57
CA GLY A 49 25.96 -8.36 8.74
C GLY A 49 27.23 -8.07 7.95
N GLU A 50 28.42 -8.44 8.47
CA GLU A 50 29.69 -8.21 7.77
C GLU A 50 29.81 -9.08 6.52
N GLN A 51 29.52 -10.38 6.66
CA GLN A 51 29.47 -11.30 5.50
C GLN A 51 28.35 -10.92 4.54
N GLY A 52 27.20 -10.49 5.08
CA GLY A 52 26.07 -10.01 4.30
C GLY A 52 26.45 -8.84 3.42
N LEU A 53 27.13 -7.84 3.97
CA LEU A 53 27.60 -6.66 3.23
C LEU A 53 28.54 -7.03 2.08
N LYS A 54 29.56 -7.86 2.38
CA LYS A 54 30.51 -8.34 1.36
C LYS A 54 29.80 -9.05 0.22
N LYS A 55 28.89 -9.98 0.54
CA LYS A 55 28.12 -10.71 -0.48
C LYS A 55 27.18 -9.81 -1.26
N ALA A 56 26.57 -8.81 -0.61
CA ALA A 56 25.71 -7.86 -1.30
C ALA A 56 26.48 -7.03 -2.34
N GLU A 57 27.71 -6.61 -2.01
CA GLU A 57 28.60 -5.91 -2.93
C GLU A 57 29.00 -6.77 -4.15
N GLU A 58 29.26 -8.06 -3.94
CA GLU A 58 29.65 -9.00 -4.98
C GLU A 58 28.48 -9.45 -5.86
N LEU A 59 27.34 -9.80 -5.25
CA LEU A 59 26.20 -10.46 -5.93
C LEU A 59 25.18 -9.49 -6.49
N LYS A 60 25.16 -8.24 -5.98
CA LYS A 60 24.19 -7.19 -6.35
C LYS A 60 22.76 -7.73 -6.34
N PRO A 61 22.23 -8.15 -5.17
CA PRO A 61 20.87 -8.65 -5.04
C PRO A 61 19.84 -7.54 -5.27
N ASP A 62 18.67 -7.92 -5.78
CA ASP A 62 17.50 -7.02 -5.87
C ASP A 62 16.79 -6.93 -4.52
N LEU A 63 16.81 -8.04 -3.76
CA LEU A 63 16.12 -8.21 -2.49
C LEU A 63 17.09 -8.79 -1.44
N ILE A 64 16.99 -8.29 -0.21
CA ILE A 64 17.72 -8.85 0.94
C ILE A 64 16.70 -9.19 2.03
N VAL A 65 16.77 -10.41 2.55
CA VAL A 65 16.14 -10.78 3.83
C VAL A 65 17.19 -10.62 4.90
N LEU A 66 16.94 -9.74 5.87
CA LEU A 66 17.93 -9.35 6.90
C LEU A 66 17.37 -9.62 8.28
N ASP A 67 18.04 -10.49 9.03
CA ASP A 67 17.72 -10.68 10.44
C ASP A 67 18.09 -9.45 11.26
N VAL A 68 17.33 -9.22 12.32
CA VAL A 68 17.55 -8.12 13.26
C VAL A 68 18.70 -8.46 14.24
N GLU A 69 18.66 -9.64 14.85
CA GLU A 69 19.56 -10.03 15.93
C GLU A 69 20.66 -10.97 15.41
N MET A 70 21.84 -10.44 15.17
CA MET A 70 23.00 -11.21 14.68
C MET A 70 24.28 -10.82 15.45
N PRO A 71 25.26 -11.75 15.57
CA PRO A 71 26.57 -11.44 16.15
C PRO A 71 27.38 -10.50 15.25
N LYS A 72 28.40 -9.84 15.82
CA LYS A 72 29.35 -8.90 15.21
C LYS A 72 28.64 -7.63 14.68
N MET A 73 27.87 -7.73 13.62
CA MET A 73 27.07 -6.64 13.06
C MET A 73 25.60 -7.07 13.01
N ASP A 74 24.77 -6.43 13.82
CA ASP A 74 23.32 -6.66 13.83
C ASP A 74 22.64 -6.10 12.57
N GLY A 75 21.37 -6.47 12.34
CA GLY A 75 20.64 -6.06 11.16
C GLY A 75 20.42 -4.54 11.09
N LEU A 76 20.28 -3.88 12.23
CA LEU A 76 20.04 -2.44 12.26
C LEU A 76 21.31 -1.65 11.88
N ALA A 77 22.49 -2.12 12.28
CA ALA A 77 23.76 -1.56 11.85
C ALA A 77 24.11 -1.90 10.41
N ALA A 78 23.75 -3.11 9.94
CA ALA A 78 24.00 -3.56 8.56
C ALA A 78 23.12 -2.82 7.54
N LEU A 79 21.86 -2.54 7.88
CA LEU A 79 20.86 -1.97 6.97
C LEU A 79 21.32 -0.75 6.18
N PRO A 80 21.82 0.36 6.80
CA PRO A 80 22.24 1.54 6.05
C PRO A 80 23.45 1.27 5.17
N LEU A 81 24.33 0.35 5.58
CA LEU A 81 25.49 -0.04 4.79
C LEU A 81 25.08 -0.84 3.55
N LEU A 82 24.14 -1.77 3.69
CA LEU A 82 23.58 -2.56 2.58
C LEU A 82 22.86 -1.67 1.57
N LEU A 83 22.01 -0.74 2.02
CA LEU A 83 21.30 0.20 1.16
C LEU A 83 22.26 1.13 0.39
N LYS A 84 23.39 1.50 1.02
CA LYS A 84 24.44 2.29 0.37
C LYS A 84 25.25 1.46 -0.64
N ALA A 85 25.57 0.21 -0.30
CA ALA A 85 26.39 -0.68 -1.13
C ALA A 85 25.66 -1.16 -2.40
N VAL A 86 24.33 -1.33 -2.31
CA VAL A 86 23.48 -1.76 -3.43
C VAL A 86 22.29 -0.81 -3.58
N PRO A 87 22.47 0.34 -4.25
CA PRO A 87 21.40 1.29 -4.47
C PRO A 87 20.23 0.66 -5.24
N GLY A 88 19.01 0.88 -4.75
CA GLY A 88 17.78 0.30 -5.34
C GLY A 88 17.39 -1.07 -4.78
N CYS A 89 18.27 -1.78 -4.07
CA CYS A 89 17.94 -3.00 -3.37
C CYS A 89 16.84 -2.76 -2.33
N LYS A 90 15.91 -3.73 -2.19
CA LYS A 90 14.87 -3.71 -1.16
C LYS A 90 15.23 -4.66 -0.03
N VAL A 91 15.19 -4.16 1.19
CA VAL A 91 15.51 -4.95 2.39
C VAL A 91 14.23 -5.26 3.16
N VAL A 92 13.97 -6.56 3.38
CA VAL A 92 12.89 -7.05 4.25
C VAL A 92 13.52 -7.53 5.55
N MET A 93 13.12 -6.90 6.67
CA MET A 93 13.62 -7.29 7.98
C MET A 93 12.94 -8.55 8.47
N ALA A 94 13.68 -9.57 8.87
CA ALA A 94 13.14 -10.74 9.57
C ALA A 94 13.28 -10.52 11.08
N SER A 95 12.17 -10.44 11.82
CA SER A 95 12.18 -10.03 13.23
C SER A 95 11.30 -10.94 14.06
N THR A 96 11.69 -11.19 15.30
CA THR A 96 10.88 -11.94 16.28
C THR A 96 9.69 -11.09 16.75
N LEU A 97 8.53 -11.75 17.01
CA LEU A 97 7.32 -11.11 17.55
C LEU A 97 7.49 -10.78 19.04
N THR A 98 8.39 -9.88 19.35
CA THR A 98 8.60 -9.33 20.69
C THR A 98 8.44 -7.81 20.66
N ARG A 99 8.18 -7.18 21.81
CA ARG A 99 8.10 -5.72 21.90
C ARG A 99 9.41 -5.07 21.42
N ARG A 100 10.54 -5.59 21.87
CA ARG A 100 11.88 -5.12 21.45
C ARG A 100 12.08 -5.32 19.93
N GLY A 101 11.72 -6.49 19.40
CA GLY A 101 11.76 -6.76 17.96
C GLY A 101 10.88 -5.78 17.16
N GLY A 102 9.69 -5.45 17.68
CA GLY A 102 8.79 -4.46 17.08
C GLY A 102 9.39 -3.06 17.01
N GLU A 103 9.96 -2.57 18.11
CA GLU A 103 10.60 -1.24 18.16
C GLU A 103 11.79 -1.16 17.17
N VAL A 104 12.63 -2.19 17.14
CA VAL A 104 13.76 -2.28 16.20
C VAL A 104 13.28 -2.35 14.76
N THR A 105 12.23 -3.13 14.48
CA THR A 105 11.63 -3.26 13.14
C THR A 105 11.10 -1.92 12.64
N ILE A 106 10.30 -1.21 13.44
CA ILE A 106 9.76 0.11 13.03
C ILE A 106 10.91 1.12 12.85
N ARG A 107 11.97 1.04 13.66
CA ARG A 107 13.17 1.85 13.46
C ARG A 107 13.86 1.50 12.14
N ALA A 108 14.01 0.22 11.80
CA ALA A 108 14.58 -0.23 10.53
C ALA A 108 13.76 0.28 9.32
N LEU A 109 12.43 0.22 9.38
CA LEU A 109 11.56 0.81 8.39
C LEU A 109 11.80 2.31 8.23
N SER A 110 12.01 3.04 9.34
CA SER A 110 12.35 4.47 9.31
C SER A 110 13.74 4.75 8.72
N MET A 111 14.64 3.77 8.73
CA MET A 111 15.99 3.85 8.15
C MET A 111 16.04 3.41 6.69
N GLY A 112 14.92 2.98 6.10
CA GLY A 112 14.84 2.63 4.69
C GLY A 112 14.63 1.16 4.39
N ALA A 113 14.39 0.29 5.40
CA ALA A 113 13.91 -1.05 5.12
C ALA A 113 12.55 -0.98 4.41
N ALA A 114 12.37 -1.81 3.37
CA ALA A 114 11.17 -1.77 2.55
C ALA A 114 9.96 -2.41 3.26
N ASP A 115 10.21 -3.47 4.04
CA ASP A 115 9.18 -4.16 4.82
C ASP A 115 9.82 -5.05 5.89
N TYR A 116 8.99 -5.81 6.59
CA TYR A 116 9.42 -6.80 7.59
C TYR A 116 8.56 -8.07 7.48
N ALA A 117 9.11 -9.20 7.94
CA ALA A 117 8.41 -10.47 8.08
C ALA A 117 8.58 -11.00 9.52
N PRO A 118 7.49 -11.22 10.27
CA PRO A 118 7.57 -11.65 11.66
C PRO A 118 7.94 -13.13 11.74
N LYS A 119 9.12 -13.44 12.26
CA LYS A 119 9.57 -14.82 12.50
C LYS A 119 8.67 -15.52 13.54
N PRO A 120 8.33 -16.80 13.34
CA PRO A 120 7.64 -17.58 14.36
C PRO A 120 8.50 -17.70 15.61
N GLN A 121 7.85 -17.79 16.77
CA GLN A 121 8.56 -18.08 18.02
C GLN A 121 9.18 -19.47 17.95
N ALA A 122 10.41 -19.59 18.43
CA ALA A 122 11.15 -20.85 18.47
C ALA A 122 10.31 -21.97 19.11
N GLY A 123 10.21 -23.12 18.44
CA GLY A 123 9.47 -24.29 18.91
C GLY A 123 8.00 -24.40 18.49
N ARG A 124 7.45 -23.43 17.74
CA ARG A 124 6.08 -23.53 17.18
C ARG A 124 6.14 -23.78 15.67
N LEU A 125 5.96 -25.02 15.25
CA LEU A 125 5.81 -25.42 13.84
C LEU A 125 4.60 -24.75 13.16
N ALA A 126 3.57 -24.43 13.92
CA ALA A 126 2.32 -23.83 13.41
C ALA A 126 2.48 -22.42 12.78
N GLY A 127 3.58 -21.72 13.03
CA GLY A 127 3.83 -20.40 12.44
C GLY A 127 4.75 -20.40 11.22
N ALA A 128 5.37 -21.53 10.86
CA ALA A 128 6.35 -21.58 9.78
C ALA A 128 5.72 -21.35 8.39
N GLU A 129 4.55 -21.95 8.14
CA GLU A 129 3.85 -21.78 6.86
C GLU A 129 3.26 -20.36 6.70
N GLU A 130 2.82 -19.75 7.78
CA GLU A 130 2.37 -18.36 7.77
C GLU A 130 3.54 -17.42 7.47
N PHE A 131 4.67 -17.62 8.14
CA PHE A 131 5.90 -16.86 7.88
C PHE A 131 6.41 -17.05 6.45
N ARG A 132 6.42 -18.30 5.94
CA ARG A 132 6.78 -18.60 4.54
C ARG A 132 5.92 -17.80 3.57
N ARG A 133 4.60 -17.89 3.73
CA ARG A 133 3.64 -17.20 2.86
C ARG A 133 3.81 -15.68 2.92
N ASP A 134 3.94 -15.10 4.12
CA ASP A 134 4.12 -13.67 4.31
C ASP A 134 5.44 -13.20 3.69
N LEU A 135 6.55 -13.88 3.98
CA LEU A 135 7.87 -13.55 3.44
C LEU A 135 7.89 -13.58 1.90
N LEU A 136 7.46 -14.70 1.29
CA LEU A 136 7.46 -14.84 -0.17
C LEU A 136 6.52 -13.84 -0.85
N SER A 137 5.35 -13.56 -0.28
CA SER A 137 4.42 -12.56 -0.78
C SER A 137 5.07 -11.17 -0.81
N LYS A 138 5.76 -10.78 0.25
CA LYS A 138 6.47 -9.49 0.35
C LYS A 138 7.65 -9.39 -0.60
N LEU A 139 8.46 -10.44 -0.69
CA LEU A 139 9.57 -10.50 -1.65
C LEU A 139 9.06 -10.32 -3.10
N LYS A 140 8.01 -11.03 -3.48
CA LYS A 140 7.41 -10.89 -4.82
C LYS A 140 6.76 -9.53 -5.07
N ALA A 141 6.15 -8.93 -4.06
CA ALA A 141 5.58 -7.59 -4.17
C ALA A 141 6.65 -6.50 -4.35
N LEU A 142 7.83 -6.70 -3.75
CA LEU A 142 8.98 -5.78 -3.80
C LEU A 142 9.95 -6.05 -4.96
N ALA A 143 9.80 -7.19 -5.65
CA ALA A 143 10.63 -7.57 -6.79
C ALA A 143 10.56 -6.52 -7.91
N PRO A 144 11.69 -6.24 -8.60
CA PRO A 144 11.69 -5.36 -9.74
C PRO A 144 10.71 -5.86 -10.81
N ARG A 145 9.76 -5.03 -11.20
CA ARG A 145 8.85 -5.34 -12.30
C ARG A 145 9.26 -4.53 -13.53
N PRO A 146 9.19 -5.12 -14.74
CA PRO A 146 9.27 -4.33 -15.94
C PRO A 146 8.16 -3.28 -15.89
N ILE A 147 8.50 -2.01 -15.96
CA ILE A 147 7.50 -0.96 -16.11
C ILE A 147 6.90 -1.18 -17.50
N PRO A 148 5.60 -1.56 -17.63
CA PRO A 148 5.00 -1.65 -18.95
C PRO A 148 5.13 -0.27 -19.60
N PRO A 149 5.46 -0.20 -20.90
CA PRO A 149 5.54 1.07 -21.59
C PRO A 149 4.22 1.81 -21.38
N VAL A 150 4.31 3.02 -20.83
CA VAL A 150 3.13 3.87 -20.66
C VAL A 150 2.58 4.10 -22.07
N PRO A 151 1.31 3.72 -22.38
CA PRO A 151 0.74 3.96 -23.69
C PRO A 151 0.90 5.45 -23.98
N SER A 152 1.52 5.79 -25.11
CA SER A 152 1.62 7.18 -25.50
C SER A 152 0.21 7.75 -25.63
N ALA A 153 0.04 9.04 -25.35
CA ALA A 153 -1.28 9.68 -25.48
C ALA A 153 -1.88 9.54 -26.91
N ARG A 154 -1.11 9.02 -27.87
CA ARG A 154 -1.54 8.69 -29.23
C ARG A 154 -2.17 7.30 -29.37
N ASP A 155 -1.94 6.41 -28.40
CA ASP A 155 -2.41 5.01 -28.44
C ASP A 155 -3.72 4.80 -27.68
N ILE A 156 -4.29 5.85 -27.09
CA ILE A 156 -5.62 5.80 -26.47
C ILE A 156 -6.63 5.89 -27.62
N PRO A 157 -7.39 4.82 -27.94
CA PRO A 157 -8.48 4.90 -28.90
C PRO A 157 -9.42 6.02 -28.47
N ALA A 158 -9.67 6.98 -29.35
CA ALA A 158 -10.65 8.02 -29.07
C ALA A 158 -11.97 7.34 -28.69
N ALA A 159 -12.46 7.60 -27.48
CA ALA A 159 -13.77 7.09 -27.07
C ALA A 159 -14.78 7.46 -28.16
N PRO A 160 -15.65 6.53 -28.62
CA PRO A 160 -16.66 6.84 -29.60
C PRO A 160 -17.50 8.00 -29.09
N ALA A 161 -17.57 9.07 -29.87
CA ALA A 161 -18.38 10.22 -29.54
C ALA A 161 -19.82 9.75 -29.26
N PRO A 162 -20.47 10.23 -28.18
CA PRO A 162 -21.84 9.84 -27.91
C PRO A 162 -22.71 10.20 -29.12
N ALA A 163 -23.37 9.20 -29.68
CA ALA A 163 -24.31 9.37 -30.80
C ALA A 163 -25.38 10.38 -30.39
N ILE A 164 -25.32 11.56 -30.97
CA ILE A 164 -26.38 12.55 -30.83
C ILE A 164 -27.64 11.96 -31.50
N ARG A 165 -28.59 11.49 -30.70
CA ARG A 165 -29.91 11.15 -31.19
C ARG A 165 -30.53 12.42 -31.72
N THR A 166 -30.58 12.58 -33.01
CA THR A 166 -31.41 13.58 -33.69
C THR A 166 -32.86 13.32 -33.36
N ILE A 167 -33.44 14.15 -32.53
CA ILE A 167 -34.88 14.16 -32.30
C ILE A 167 -35.51 14.76 -33.53
N THR A 168 -36.16 13.97 -34.34
CA THR A 168 -36.96 14.43 -35.48
C THR A 168 -38.14 15.23 -34.91
N PRO A 169 -38.35 16.51 -35.31
CA PRO A 169 -39.50 17.26 -34.83
C PRO A 169 -40.78 16.71 -35.49
N ALA A 170 -41.84 16.57 -34.70
CA ALA A 170 -43.16 16.24 -35.15
C ALA A 170 -43.71 17.35 -36.08
N PRO A 171 -44.58 17.01 -37.08
CA PRO A 171 -45.11 17.99 -38.02
C PRO A 171 -46.01 19.02 -37.33
N ALA A 172 -45.72 20.28 -37.58
CA ALA A 172 -46.47 21.42 -37.05
C ALA A 172 -47.83 21.58 -37.80
N ALA A 173 -48.88 21.88 -37.05
CA ALA A 173 -50.18 22.26 -37.57
C ALA A 173 -50.13 23.64 -38.26
N PRO A 174 -50.94 23.89 -39.31
CA PRO A 174 -50.89 25.14 -40.06
C PRO A 174 -51.67 26.25 -39.38
N GLY A 175 -51.03 27.42 -39.21
CA GLY A 175 -51.73 28.65 -38.92
C GLY A 175 -51.13 29.54 -37.84
N ALA A 176 -50.03 30.30 -38.13
CA ALA A 176 -49.73 31.55 -37.44
C ALA A 176 -48.78 32.42 -38.30
N PRO A 177 -48.83 33.77 -38.21
CA PRO A 177 -48.24 34.65 -39.21
C PRO A 177 -46.73 34.83 -39.06
N VAL A 178 -46.08 34.98 -40.21
CA VAL A 178 -44.63 35.16 -40.39
C VAL A 178 -44.20 36.51 -39.79
N ARG A 179 -43.33 36.46 -38.76
CA ARG A 179 -42.54 37.61 -38.28
C ARG A 179 -41.19 37.64 -38.99
N LYS A 180 -40.85 38.85 -39.51
CA LYS A 180 -39.62 39.14 -40.27
C LYS A 180 -38.35 38.74 -39.47
N ALA A 181 -37.42 38.07 -40.18
CA ALA A 181 -36.13 37.70 -39.71
C ALA A 181 -35.24 38.91 -39.38
N PHE A 182 -34.73 38.96 -38.18
CA PHE A 182 -33.55 39.77 -37.82
C PHE A 182 -32.28 38.92 -38.04
N ALA A 183 -31.24 39.54 -38.60
CA ALA A 183 -29.95 38.95 -38.87
C ALA A 183 -29.27 38.43 -37.58
N PRO A 184 -28.55 37.32 -37.64
CA PRO A 184 -27.93 36.77 -36.46
C PRO A 184 -26.70 37.60 -36.06
N ALA A 185 -26.75 38.16 -34.84
CA ALA A 185 -25.55 38.71 -34.17
C ALA A 185 -24.61 37.57 -33.85
N ALA A 186 -23.30 37.77 -34.14
CA ALA A 186 -22.26 36.82 -33.85
C ALA A 186 -22.29 36.42 -32.35
N GLN A 187 -22.52 35.15 -32.08
CA GLN A 187 -22.42 34.62 -30.70
C GLN A 187 -20.94 34.57 -30.32
N PRO A 188 -20.55 35.05 -29.13
CA PRO A 188 -19.21 34.81 -28.61
C PRO A 188 -19.01 33.30 -28.40
N PRO A 189 -17.76 32.80 -28.50
CA PRO A 189 -17.51 31.38 -28.36
C PRO A 189 -18.02 30.89 -27.01
N ALA A 190 -18.87 29.86 -27.06
CA ALA A 190 -19.41 29.21 -25.88
C ALA A 190 -18.25 28.84 -24.95
N SER A 191 -18.16 29.51 -23.80
CA SER A 191 -17.32 29.10 -22.71
C SER A 191 -17.63 27.64 -22.40
N ARG A 192 -16.61 26.76 -22.55
CA ARG A 192 -16.69 25.39 -22.09
C ARG A 192 -17.27 25.42 -20.69
N GLY A 193 -18.47 24.94 -20.53
CA GLY A 193 -19.17 24.90 -19.26
C GLY A 193 -18.24 24.35 -18.20
N ALA A 194 -17.93 25.19 -17.20
CA ALA A 194 -17.27 24.71 -16.01
C ALA A 194 -18.16 23.60 -15.44
N VAL A 195 -17.69 22.36 -15.53
CA VAL A 195 -18.28 21.25 -14.80
C VAL A 195 -18.31 21.73 -13.36
N ALA A 196 -19.50 21.97 -12.83
CA ALA A 196 -19.68 22.38 -11.44
C ALA A 196 -19.00 21.27 -10.61
N ARG A 197 -17.78 21.55 -10.15
CA ARG A 197 -17.13 20.72 -9.16
C ARG A 197 -17.98 20.84 -7.92
N HIS A 198 -18.87 19.88 -7.71
CA HIS A 198 -19.47 19.68 -6.41
C HIS A 198 -18.29 19.45 -5.46
N THR A 199 -17.88 20.51 -4.78
CA THR A 199 -16.89 20.44 -3.71
C THR A 199 -17.56 19.77 -2.51
N VAL A 200 -17.80 18.48 -2.60
CA VAL A 200 -18.16 17.68 -1.43
C VAL A 200 -16.93 17.73 -0.53
N ARG A 201 -17.05 18.36 0.61
CA ARG A 201 -15.97 18.38 1.60
C ARG A 201 -15.86 16.98 2.18
N PRO A 202 -14.68 16.35 2.18
CA PRO A 202 -14.51 15.08 2.84
C PRO A 202 -14.81 15.23 4.33
N GLU A 203 -15.48 14.26 4.92
CA GLU A 203 -15.79 14.22 6.36
C GLU A 203 -14.86 13.28 7.12
N ILE A 204 -14.21 12.34 6.41
CA ILE A 204 -13.28 11.35 6.95
C ILE A 204 -12.30 10.94 5.84
N ILE A 205 -11.06 10.60 6.22
CA ILE A 205 -10.06 10.02 5.33
C ILE A 205 -9.82 8.58 5.75
N ALA A 206 -9.91 7.62 4.82
CA ALA A 206 -9.57 6.23 5.05
C ALA A 206 -8.34 5.85 4.22
N ILE A 207 -7.38 5.18 4.85
CA ILE A 207 -6.14 4.72 4.22
C ILE A 207 -6.00 3.23 4.45
N GLY A 208 -5.79 2.47 3.37
CA GLY A 208 -5.45 1.07 3.42
C GLY A 208 -4.01 0.86 2.97
N SER A 209 -3.24 0.07 3.70
CA SER A 209 -1.84 -0.20 3.35
C SER A 209 -1.41 -1.61 3.78
N SER A 210 -0.38 -2.12 3.09
CA SER A 210 0.17 -3.46 3.30
C SER A 210 1.70 -3.41 3.16
N THR A 211 2.27 -4.19 2.24
CA THR A 211 3.72 -4.23 1.93
C THR A 211 4.23 -2.85 1.56
N GLY A 212 5.30 -2.38 2.23
CA GLY A 212 5.82 -1.03 2.10
C GLY A 212 4.96 0.05 2.79
N GLY A 213 3.80 -0.33 3.34
CA GLY A 213 2.83 0.55 3.98
C GLY A 213 3.40 1.41 5.10
N PRO A 214 4.13 0.88 6.06
CA PRO A 214 4.62 1.67 7.20
C PRO A 214 5.51 2.84 6.79
N GLN A 215 6.37 2.67 5.78
CA GLN A 215 7.20 3.74 5.25
C GLN A 215 6.36 4.75 4.48
N ALA A 216 5.49 4.30 3.58
CA ALA A 216 4.60 5.17 2.82
C ALA A 216 3.66 5.97 3.73
N LEU A 217 3.08 5.35 4.76
CA LEU A 217 2.27 6.04 5.77
C LEU A 217 3.04 7.14 6.49
N ARG A 218 4.30 6.86 6.89
CA ARG A 218 5.14 7.87 7.53
C ARG A 218 5.34 9.07 6.62
N ASP A 219 5.67 8.85 5.35
CA ASP A 219 5.94 9.92 4.40
C ASP A 219 4.68 10.73 4.10
N VAL A 220 3.52 10.07 3.91
CA VAL A 220 2.22 10.72 3.72
C VAL A 220 1.81 11.52 4.95
N VAL A 221 1.91 10.92 6.14
CA VAL A 221 1.48 11.54 7.40
C VAL A 221 2.40 12.70 7.79
N ALA A 222 3.71 12.61 7.51
CA ALA A 222 4.66 13.70 7.68
C ALA A 222 4.38 14.88 6.73
N ALA A 223 3.83 14.61 5.53
CA ALA A 223 3.44 15.64 4.58
C ALA A 223 2.08 16.30 4.91
N PHE A 224 1.29 15.71 5.81
CA PHE A 224 0.06 16.34 6.28
C PHE A 224 0.39 17.54 7.16
N GLY A 225 -0.13 18.70 6.77
CA GLY A 225 -0.03 19.92 7.59
C GLY A 225 -1.00 19.90 8.77
N THR A 226 -0.96 20.97 9.56
CA THR A 226 -1.85 21.17 10.71
C THR A 226 -3.33 21.44 10.33
N ASP A 227 -3.61 21.60 9.04
CA ASP A 227 -4.93 22.00 8.53
C ASP A 227 -5.89 20.86 8.25
N ILE A 228 -5.55 19.64 8.63
CA ILE A 228 -6.45 18.48 8.50
C ILE A 228 -7.64 18.67 9.45
N ARG A 229 -8.82 18.87 8.86
CA ARG A 229 -10.08 19.17 9.57
C ARG A 229 -11.02 17.99 9.71
N VAL A 230 -10.54 16.79 9.38
CA VAL A 230 -11.29 15.53 9.41
C VAL A 230 -10.50 14.45 10.14
N PRO A 231 -11.14 13.43 10.71
CA PRO A 231 -10.43 12.27 11.25
C PRO A 231 -9.85 11.43 10.11
N ILE A 232 -8.72 10.75 10.41
CA ILE A 232 -8.07 9.80 9.51
C ILE A 232 -8.14 8.42 10.15
N VAL A 233 -8.56 7.41 9.40
CA VAL A 233 -8.59 6.01 9.83
C VAL A 233 -7.72 5.17 8.91
N VAL A 234 -6.93 4.27 9.49
CA VAL A 234 -5.91 3.49 8.76
C VAL A 234 -6.05 2.02 9.07
N ALA A 235 -6.12 1.19 8.03
CA ALA A 235 -5.92 -0.25 8.14
C ALA A 235 -4.56 -0.61 7.52
N GLN A 236 -3.59 -0.96 8.37
CA GLN A 236 -2.29 -1.50 7.98
C GLN A 236 -2.25 -2.98 8.34
N HIS A 237 -1.94 -3.84 7.39
CA HIS A 237 -1.74 -5.27 7.65
C HIS A 237 -0.51 -5.46 8.55
N MET A 238 -0.74 -5.62 9.85
CA MET A 238 0.31 -5.66 10.85
C MET A 238 -0.17 -6.38 12.12
N PRO A 239 0.68 -7.19 12.80
CA PRO A 239 0.35 -7.80 14.09
C PRO A 239 0.09 -6.76 15.19
N ALA A 240 -0.71 -7.12 16.19
CA ALA A 240 -1.16 -6.26 17.28
C ALA A 240 -0.05 -5.51 18.02
N LEU A 241 1.09 -6.18 18.23
CA LEU A 241 2.23 -5.55 18.93
C LEU A 241 2.83 -4.39 18.13
N PHE A 242 2.79 -4.47 16.80
CA PHE A 242 3.46 -3.52 15.92
C PHE A 242 2.57 -2.32 15.58
N THR A 243 1.25 -2.47 15.56
CA THR A 243 0.31 -1.38 15.26
C THR A 243 0.40 -0.25 16.26
N LYS A 244 0.56 -0.60 17.56
CA LYS A 244 0.77 0.39 18.62
C LYS A 244 2.08 1.18 18.43
N ILE A 245 3.19 0.45 18.16
CA ILE A 245 4.50 1.07 17.96
C ILE A 245 4.47 1.95 16.71
N LEU A 246 3.80 1.52 15.63
CA LEU A 246 3.62 2.33 14.43
C LEU A 246 2.88 3.63 14.74
N ALA A 247 1.79 3.58 15.50
CA ALA A 247 1.04 4.76 15.91
C ALA A 247 1.92 5.77 16.66
N GLU A 248 2.74 5.29 17.60
CA GLU A 248 3.67 6.13 18.35
C GLU A 248 4.73 6.78 17.43
N HIS A 249 5.23 6.04 16.43
CA HIS A 249 6.19 6.55 15.45
C HIS A 249 5.58 7.59 14.51
N LEU A 250 4.37 7.35 14.01
CA LEU A 250 3.66 8.32 13.17
C LEU A 250 3.35 9.60 13.94
N SER A 251 2.99 9.49 15.22
CA SER A 251 2.76 10.66 16.08
C SER A 251 4.01 11.52 16.28
N LYS A 252 5.21 10.90 16.31
CA LYS A 252 6.49 11.63 16.38
C LYS A 252 6.91 12.25 15.04
N ALA A 253 6.45 11.68 13.92
CA ALA A 253 6.84 12.11 12.58
C ALA A 253 5.93 13.22 12.02
N SER A 254 4.82 13.55 12.69
CA SER A 254 3.82 14.50 12.20
C SER A 254 3.26 15.38 13.30
N SER A 255 2.47 16.38 12.92
CA SER A 255 1.69 17.21 13.84
C SER A 255 0.37 16.55 14.27
N LEU A 256 0.00 15.39 13.70
CA LEU A 256 -1.23 14.68 14.01
C LEU A 256 -1.09 13.88 15.29
N ARG A 257 -2.17 13.77 16.04
CA ARG A 257 -2.28 12.82 17.14
C ARG A 257 -2.58 11.43 16.56
N CYS A 258 -1.58 10.56 16.54
CA CYS A 258 -1.73 9.20 16.03
C CYS A 258 -1.84 8.20 17.20
N LYS A 259 -2.83 7.30 17.15
CA LYS A 259 -3.03 6.23 18.14
C LYS A 259 -3.70 5.01 17.50
N GLU A 260 -3.71 3.88 18.19
CA GLU A 260 -4.63 2.80 17.86
C GLU A 260 -6.06 3.22 18.19
N ALA A 261 -7.02 2.80 17.37
CA ALA A 261 -8.44 3.00 17.64
C ALA A 261 -8.89 2.12 18.81
N GLU A 262 -9.79 2.65 19.61
CA GLU A 262 -10.50 1.93 20.67
C GLU A 262 -11.95 1.69 20.26
N ASP A 263 -12.54 0.58 20.70
CA ASP A 263 -13.94 0.28 20.37
C ASP A 263 -14.90 1.32 20.96
N GLY A 264 -15.83 1.81 20.15
CA GLY A 264 -16.76 2.89 20.52
C GLY A 264 -16.14 4.29 20.61
N GLU A 265 -14.86 4.47 20.33
CA GLU A 265 -14.17 5.76 20.42
C GLU A 265 -14.66 6.76 19.37
N ARG A 266 -14.86 8.03 19.78
CA ARG A 266 -15.17 9.14 18.86
C ARG A 266 -13.95 9.52 18.02
N LEU A 267 -14.15 9.59 16.71
CA LEU A 267 -13.13 10.00 15.77
C LEU A 267 -13.09 11.53 15.66
N VAL A 268 -11.98 12.13 16.06
CA VAL A 268 -11.82 13.59 16.16
C VAL A 268 -11.01 14.10 14.98
N ALA A 269 -11.38 15.26 14.47
CA ALA A 269 -10.64 15.95 13.41
C ALA A 269 -9.16 16.19 13.82
N GLY A 270 -8.23 16.06 12.87
CA GLY A 270 -6.79 16.23 13.13
C GLY A 270 -6.15 15.06 13.88
N SER A 271 -6.86 13.96 14.05
CA SER A 271 -6.34 12.74 14.66
C SER A 271 -6.32 11.58 13.66
N LEU A 272 -5.35 10.68 13.82
CA LEU A 272 -5.19 9.48 13.02
C LEU A 272 -5.35 8.24 13.91
N TYR A 273 -6.21 7.34 13.48
CA TYR A 273 -6.56 6.12 14.20
C TYR A 273 -6.14 4.91 13.37
N ILE A 274 -5.25 4.08 13.92
CA ILE A 274 -4.79 2.85 13.29
C ILE A 274 -5.64 1.70 13.80
N ALA A 275 -6.10 0.83 12.90
CA ALA A 275 -6.74 -0.42 13.28
C ALA A 275 -5.79 -1.26 14.14
N PRO A 276 -6.16 -1.66 15.37
CA PRO A 276 -5.34 -2.57 16.16
C PRO A 276 -5.13 -3.89 15.42
N GLY A 277 -3.94 -4.46 15.50
CA GLY A 277 -3.73 -5.81 14.98
C GLY A 277 -4.68 -6.81 15.66
N ASP A 278 -5.09 -7.81 14.92
CA ASP A 278 -6.07 -8.83 15.32
C ASP A 278 -7.53 -8.35 15.45
N PHE A 279 -7.81 -7.11 15.01
CA PHE A 279 -9.17 -6.57 14.89
C PHE A 279 -9.38 -5.95 13.51
N HIS A 280 -10.61 -6.07 12.96
CA HIS A 280 -11.06 -5.22 11.89
C HIS A 280 -11.55 -3.90 12.47
N LEU A 281 -11.17 -2.79 11.84
CA LEU A 281 -11.68 -1.46 12.16
C LEU A 281 -12.77 -1.12 11.14
N THR A 282 -13.94 -0.79 11.65
CA THR A 282 -15.05 -0.22 10.89
C THR A 282 -15.46 1.12 11.48
N VAL A 283 -16.17 1.93 10.71
CA VAL A 283 -16.61 3.25 11.12
C VAL A 283 -18.12 3.31 11.08
N ARG A 284 -18.73 3.89 12.12
CA ARG A 284 -20.14 4.24 12.14
C ARG A 284 -20.32 5.73 12.39
N LYS A 285 -21.48 6.26 12.00
CA LYS A 285 -21.84 7.67 12.17
C LYS A 285 -23.19 7.78 12.89
N ASP A 286 -23.27 8.70 13.85
CA ASP A 286 -24.50 9.12 14.49
C ASP A 286 -24.62 10.66 14.50
N ALA A 287 -25.57 11.20 15.25
CA ALA A 287 -25.79 12.63 15.35
C ALA A 287 -24.59 13.43 15.92
N ALA A 288 -23.71 12.77 16.68
CA ALA A 288 -22.51 13.38 17.28
C ALA A 288 -21.24 13.20 16.41
N GLY A 289 -21.32 12.50 15.28
CA GLY A 289 -20.20 12.29 14.33
C GLY A 289 -19.78 10.83 14.18
N PHE A 290 -18.56 10.62 13.72
CA PHE A 290 -17.99 9.27 13.50
C PHE A 290 -17.46 8.65 14.78
N TYR A 291 -17.56 7.33 14.86
CA TYR A 291 -16.94 6.52 15.92
C TYR A 291 -16.39 5.20 15.36
N ALA A 292 -15.33 4.71 15.98
CA ALA A 292 -14.71 3.45 15.66
C ALA A 292 -15.50 2.26 16.18
N VAL A 293 -15.54 1.18 15.44
CA VAL A 293 -16.04 -0.12 15.88
C VAL A 293 -15.01 -1.17 15.53
N LEU A 294 -14.59 -1.93 16.53
CA LEU A 294 -13.62 -3.01 16.38
C LEU A 294 -14.35 -4.36 16.43
N ASP A 295 -14.03 -5.26 15.52
CA ASP A 295 -14.56 -6.62 15.53
C ASP A 295 -13.48 -7.66 15.24
N GLN A 296 -13.73 -8.90 15.65
CA GLN A 296 -12.85 -10.05 15.45
C GLN A 296 -13.49 -11.08 14.50
N THR A 297 -14.26 -10.64 13.53
CA THR A 297 -14.72 -11.51 12.44
C THR A 297 -13.53 -12.19 11.75
N PRO A 298 -13.73 -13.32 11.05
CA PRO A 298 -12.63 -14.05 10.43
C PRO A 298 -11.74 -13.18 9.56
N PRO A 299 -10.41 -13.46 9.51
CA PRO A 299 -9.49 -12.72 8.65
C PRO A 299 -9.94 -12.75 7.18
N ILE A 300 -9.82 -11.62 6.49
CA ILE A 300 -10.08 -11.49 5.07
C ILE A 300 -8.75 -11.58 4.33
N ASN A 301 -8.64 -12.50 3.39
CA ASN A 301 -7.38 -12.80 2.69
C ASN A 301 -6.20 -13.01 3.66
N PHE A 302 -6.46 -13.72 4.77
CA PHE A 302 -5.52 -13.97 5.86
C PHE A 302 -5.08 -12.74 6.65
N CYS A 303 -5.69 -11.57 6.42
CA CYS A 303 -5.36 -10.32 7.09
C CYS A 303 -6.43 -9.90 8.11
N ARG A 304 -5.99 -9.53 9.29
CA ARG A 304 -6.78 -8.85 10.32
C ARG A 304 -5.85 -7.92 11.12
N PRO A 305 -5.96 -6.57 10.92
CA PRO A 305 -6.99 -5.86 10.14
C PRO A 305 -6.93 -6.12 8.63
N ALA A 306 -8.08 -6.00 7.95
CA ALA A 306 -8.19 -5.93 6.50
C ALA A 306 -8.72 -4.56 6.07
N VAL A 307 -8.39 -4.16 4.85
CA VAL A 307 -8.76 -2.85 4.28
C VAL A 307 -10.24 -2.80 3.90
N ASP A 308 -10.78 -3.94 3.38
CA ASP A 308 -12.14 -4.01 2.85
C ASP A 308 -13.23 -3.60 3.85
N PRO A 309 -13.27 -4.12 5.10
CA PRO A 309 -14.27 -3.70 6.10
C PRO A 309 -14.21 -2.21 6.40
N LEU A 310 -13.00 -1.64 6.49
CA LEU A 310 -12.82 -0.23 6.73
C LEU A 310 -13.43 0.60 5.60
N PHE A 311 -13.05 0.32 4.35
CA PHE A 311 -13.50 1.09 3.20
C PHE A 311 -15.01 0.95 2.96
N GLN A 312 -15.56 -0.26 3.11
CA GLN A 312 -17.00 -0.50 3.02
C GLN A 312 -17.76 0.31 4.06
N SER A 313 -17.30 0.31 5.31
CA SER A 313 -17.97 1.05 6.40
C SER A 313 -17.90 2.57 6.20
N VAL A 314 -16.78 3.09 5.72
CA VAL A 314 -16.63 4.53 5.40
C VAL A 314 -17.53 4.92 4.24
N THR A 315 -17.63 4.10 3.19
CA THR A 315 -18.52 4.36 2.05
C THR A 315 -19.99 4.41 2.48
N LEU A 316 -20.40 3.50 3.36
CA LEU A 316 -21.79 3.43 3.84
C LEU A 316 -22.16 4.60 4.77
N ASN A 317 -21.21 5.14 5.54
CA ASN A 317 -21.47 6.13 6.59
C ASN A 317 -20.91 7.54 6.28
N GLY A 318 -19.90 7.64 5.40
CA GLY A 318 -19.17 8.90 5.13
C GLY A 318 -19.58 9.64 3.86
N GLY A 319 -20.50 9.11 3.06
CA GLY A 319 -20.86 9.70 1.77
C GLY A 319 -19.83 9.40 0.66
N PRO A 320 -19.77 10.18 -0.43
CA PRO A 320 -18.94 9.88 -1.58
C PRO A 320 -17.45 9.84 -1.21
N VAL A 321 -16.82 8.70 -1.51
CA VAL A 321 -15.40 8.40 -1.22
C VAL A 321 -14.58 8.64 -2.49
N ALA A 322 -13.48 9.39 -2.36
CA ALA A 322 -12.46 9.44 -3.39
C ALA A 322 -11.46 8.30 -3.14
N PHE A 323 -11.40 7.32 -4.03
CA PHE A 323 -10.39 6.27 -4.00
C PHE A 323 -9.12 6.76 -4.68
N ASN A 324 -7.98 6.55 -4.04
CA ASN A 324 -6.69 6.65 -4.70
C ASN A 324 -6.02 5.25 -4.67
N GLU A 325 -6.10 4.53 -5.78
CA GLU A 325 -5.54 3.18 -5.94
C GLU A 325 -4.01 3.17 -6.07
N ASN A 326 -3.35 4.32 -6.03
CA ASN A 326 -1.94 4.49 -6.38
C ASN A 326 -0.96 4.57 -5.21
N ILE A 327 -1.33 4.13 -4.01
CA ILE A 327 -0.35 3.90 -2.94
C ILE A 327 0.10 2.42 -3.05
N ARG A 328 0.90 2.14 -4.04
CA ARG A 328 1.64 0.90 -4.23
C ARG A 328 3.10 1.12 -3.88
#